data_d1a51dd2a0785b07ffb2f43e6b99125d
#
_entry.id   d1a51dd2a0785b07ffb2f43e6b99125d
#
_cell.length_a   1.000
_cell.length_b   1.000
_cell.length_c   1.000
_cell.angle_alpha   90.00
_cell.angle_beta   90.00
_cell.angle_gamma   90.00
#
_symmetry.space_group_name_H-M   'P 1'
#
loop_
_entity.id
_entity.type
_entity.pdbx_description
1 polymer ?
#
loop_
_entity_poly.entity_id
_entity_poly.type
_entity_poly.pdbx_seq_one_letter_code
_entity_poly.pdbx_strand_id
1 'polypeptide(L)'
;MFIREQKIRKPNGKSYSYYSLIESVREGKKVNKKVLANFGALSKSDVEKLAKRFSQIAGLSVDDESETDSEVVGFKYFGIPVFVRQFMKSLRLDEFLDSASSGMRIKFDLVAAFEVMVAAHLFKSGSRAELSVWDWQQKLFWHPHVTEDLDYQHLLRALPIFAGLQPPLEEHLHGRLVDLFSINVDLVFYDLTSSYVEGHGNWSELLIRGYSRDKRFDCKQIVIGLVVTREGLPVSWRVFEGNRLDSKTLDEMVNDLKTRFQLKRCIWVSDAGLLSKENLGVMRNSGYEYILGAGSGTYKEVKKALKTPEMQFEKIADVNVCERKINLELDDKKKISCRAILIDSDGRREKTAAILERRLNLVRDGFANLKKSVENGYYKTQEDIHIAAEKVLHKSCVKKYFCYEFGDQKFDYREKYELVRSQKEQAGRYALLTESKLEIEDIINGYKTLLKIEDAFRVMKNDLDLRPMWHKCDVNLEGHVLLCVCSYLFFRMLDLSLLKGELPTTPGRALQAIKEIRAVGIEKKHEHHWKLMKISNENLKLLDAIGIKDLKKIFNQWAVSAPPYNYERRLWTTQEEALKNRTK
;
A
#
# COMPACT_ATOMS: atom_id res chain seq x y z
N MET A 1 14.04 -16.70 26.82
CA MET A 1 12.79 -17.52 26.87
C MET A 1 13.06 -18.82 27.58
N PHE A 2 12.12 -19.32 28.41
CA PHE A 2 12.23 -20.60 29.09
C PHE A 2 10.86 -21.25 29.27
N ILE A 3 10.82 -22.57 29.42
CA ILE A 3 9.59 -23.29 29.69
C ILE A 3 9.38 -23.30 31.21
N ARG A 4 8.28 -22.71 31.68
CA ARG A 4 7.90 -22.69 33.10
C ARG A 4 6.91 -23.81 33.38
N GLU A 5 7.21 -24.61 34.40
CA GLU A 5 6.27 -25.55 35.00
C GLU A 5 5.48 -24.84 36.11
N GLN A 6 4.16 -25.00 36.11
CA GLN A 6 3.28 -24.56 37.19
C GLN A 6 2.45 -25.74 37.65
N LYS A 7 2.65 -26.19 38.90
CA LYS A 7 1.90 -27.25 39.51
C LYS A 7 0.63 -26.71 40.17
N ILE A 8 -0.51 -27.22 39.74
CA ILE A 8 -1.82 -26.87 40.31
C ILE A 8 -2.42 -28.11 40.94
N ARG A 9 -2.74 -28.02 42.23
CA ARG A 9 -3.42 -29.06 42.97
C ARG A 9 -4.92 -28.83 42.93
N LYS A 10 -5.66 -29.76 42.32
CA LYS A 10 -7.12 -29.65 42.26
C LYS A 10 -7.79 -30.13 43.56
N PRO A 11 -9.06 -29.78 43.83
CA PRO A 11 -9.80 -30.21 45.01
C PRO A 11 -9.90 -31.72 45.17
N ASN A 12 -9.74 -32.50 44.10
CA ASN A 12 -9.71 -33.95 44.11
C ASN A 12 -8.36 -34.56 44.61
N GLY A 13 -7.44 -33.72 45.12
CA GLY A 13 -6.13 -34.12 45.62
C GLY A 13 -5.07 -34.41 44.57
N LYS A 14 -5.40 -34.40 43.28
CA LYS A 14 -4.46 -34.68 42.17
C LYS A 14 -3.73 -33.38 41.79
N SER A 15 -2.43 -33.50 41.57
CA SER A 15 -1.58 -32.41 41.06
C SER A 15 -1.38 -32.56 39.55
N TYR A 16 -1.52 -31.44 38.83
CA TYR A 16 -1.30 -31.37 37.40
C TYR A 16 -0.22 -30.34 37.12
N SER A 17 0.73 -30.68 36.26
CA SER A 17 1.77 -29.76 35.78
C SER A 17 1.31 -29.08 34.47
N TYR A 18 1.29 -27.78 34.46
CA TYR A 18 1.00 -26.95 33.29
C TYR A 18 2.28 -26.27 32.85
N TYR A 19 2.52 -26.27 31.55
CA TYR A 19 3.75 -25.72 30.99
C TYR A 19 3.44 -24.51 30.09
N SER A 20 4.26 -23.47 30.25
CA SER A 20 4.12 -22.25 29.45
C SER A 20 5.49 -21.76 29.01
N LEU A 21 5.59 -21.31 27.75
CA LEU A 21 6.77 -20.59 27.26
C LEU A 21 6.73 -19.15 27.74
N ILE A 22 7.76 -18.76 28.49
CA ILE A 22 7.84 -17.43 29.10
C ILE A 22 9.07 -16.71 28.57
N GLU A 23 8.86 -15.43 28.24
CA GLU A 23 9.92 -14.48 27.98
C GLU A 23 10.11 -13.58 29.22
N SER A 24 11.32 -13.50 29.72
CA SER A 24 11.66 -12.53 30.78
C SER A 24 12.06 -11.22 30.10
N VAL A 25 11.28 -10.18 30.33
CA VAL A 25 11.57 -8.80 29.87
C VAL A 25 11.95 -8.00 31.11
N ARG A 26 13.18 -7.47 31.15
CA ARG A 26 13.64 -6.63 32.24
C ARG A 26 13.27 -5.18 31.98
N GLU A 27 12.48 -4.59 32.85
CA GLU A 27 12.11 -3.18 32.81
C GLU A 27 12.70 -2.51 34.06
N GLY A 28 13.88 -1.94 33.91
CA GLY A 28 14.65 -1.37 35.03
C GLY A 28 15.09 -2.42 36.07
N LYS A 29 14.76 -2.21 37.36
CA LYS A 29 15.04 -3.18 38.43
C LYS A 29 14.04 -4.33 38.50
N LYS A 30 12.93 -4.29 37.71
CA LYS A 30 11.89 -5.33 37.71
C LYS A 30 12.02 -6.23 36.48
N VAL A 31 11.87 -7.54 36.68
CA VAL A 31 11.81 -8.52 35.63
C VAL A 31 10.35 -8.89 35.43
N ASN A 32 9.77 -8.45 34.32
CA ASN A 32 8.42 -8.82 33.92
C ASN A 32 8.45 -10.11 33.09
N LYS A 33 7.54 -11.05 33.40
CA LYS A 33 7.44 -12.33 32.72
C LYS A 33 6.24 -12.31 31.79
N LYS A 34 6.49 -12.34 30.48
CA LYS A 34 5.46 -12.38 29.45
C LYS A 34 5.25 -13.83 29.00
N VAL A 35 4.02 -14.34 29.09
CA VAL A 35 3.67 -15.65 28.55
C VAL A 35 3.53 -15.52 27.02
N LEU A 36 4.36 -16.25 26.29
CA LEU A 36 4.34 -16.28 24.81
C LEU A 36 3.44 -17.37 24.28
N ALA A 37 3.40 -18.53 24.96
CA ALA A 37 2.53 -19.63 24.61
C ALA A 37 2.16 -20.43 25.84
N ASN A 38 0.96 -20.99 25.87
CA ASN A 38 0.51 -21.90 26.92
C ASN A 38 0.33 -23.29 26.33
N PHE A 39 1.10 -24.26 26.80
CA PHE A 39 1.09 -25.63 26.28
C PHE A 39 0.10 -26.54 27.04
N GLY A 40 -0.53 -26.03 28.09
CA GLY A 40 -1.46 -26.84 28.89
C GLY A 40 -0.77 -27.90 29.73
N ALA A 41 -1.50 -29.00 30.01
CA ALA A 41 -1.00 -30.14 30.76
C ALA A 41 -0.27 -31.09 29.79
N LEU A 42 1.06 -31.02 29.78
CA LEU A 42 1.93 -31.94 29.05
C LEU A 42 2.61 -32.94 30.01
N SER A 43 3.00 -34.10 29.49
CA SER A 43 3.91 -34.98 30.23
C SER A 43 5.33 -34.37 30.24
N LYS A 44 6.13 -34.73 31.26
CA LYS A 44 7.53 -34.30 31.32
C LYS A 44 8.31 -34.71 30.07
N SER A 45 8.03 -35.89 29.54
CA SER A 45 8.64 -36.41 28.30
C SER A 45 8.25 -35.57 27.06
N ASP A 46 7.02 -35.05 26.99
CA ASP A 46 6.61 -34.20 25.88
C ASP A 46 7.21 -32.80 25.96
N VAL A 47 7.43 -32.28 27.17
CA VAL A 47 8.15 -31.04 27.40
C VAL A 47 9.61 -31.17 26.98
N GLU A 48 10.26 -32.29 27.33
CA GLU A 48 11.65 -32.56 26.90
C GLU A 48 11.74 -32.69 25.37
N LYS A 49 10.78 -33.37 24.73
CA LYS A 49 10.70 -33.43 23.25
C LYS A 49 10.48 -32.04 22.62
N LEU A 50 9.64 -31.21 23.22
CA LEU A 50 9.42 -29.84 22.76
C LEU A 50 10.69 -29.00 22.93
N ALA A 51 11.34 -29.05 24.10
CA ALA A 51 12.61 -28.38 24.34
C ALA A 51 13.68 -28.82 23.34
N LYS A 52 13.79 -30.15 23.09
CA LYS A 52 14.70 -30.72 22.09
C LYS A 52 14.39 -30.23 20.67
N ARG A 53 13.10 -30.16 20.29
CA ARG A 53 12.68 -29.60 18.99
C ARG A 53 12.98 -28.11 18.86
N PHE A 54 12.74 -27.32 19.91
CA PHE A 54 13.11 -25.90 19.90
C PHE A 54 14.61 -25.72 19.78
N SER A 55 15.43 -26.53 20.45
CA SER A 55 16.89 -26.52 20.29
C SER A 55 17.32 -26.91 18.87
N GLN A 56 16.69 -27.92 18.27
CA GLN A 56 16.94 -28.31 16.86
C GLN A 56 16.54 -27.23 15.86
N ILE A 57 15.39 -26.57 16.08
CA ILE A 57 14.94 -25.43 15.24
C ILE A 57 15.90 -24.25 15.37
N ALA A 58 16.43 -24.00 16.59
CA ALA A 58 17.47 -23.01 16.83
C ALA A 58 18.84 -23.42 16.25
N GLY A 59 18.96 -24.63 15.71
CA GLY A 59 20.23 -25.16 15.17
C GLY A 59 21.25 -25.52 16.25
N LEU A 60 20.81 -25.70 17.50
CA LEU A 60 21.61 -26.20 18.60
C LEU A 60 21.65 -27.72 18.49
N SER A 61 22.82 -28.31 18.30
CA SER A 61 22.98 -29.77 18.35
C SER A 61 22.80 -30.24 19.80
N VAL A 62 21.95 -31.24 20.00
CA VAL A 62 21.63 -31.78 21.35
C VAL A 62 22.59 -32.91 21.75
N ASP A 63 23.50 -33.27 20.86
CA ASP A 63 24.35 -34.45 21.03
C ASP A 63 25.74 -34.17 21.64
N ASP A 64 26.04 -32.91 21.98
CA ASP A 64 27.31 -32.54 22.62
C ASP A 64 27.11 -32.25 24.10
N GLU A 65 27.44 -33.20 24.96
CA GLU A 65 27.45 -33.02 26.43
C GLU A 65 28.35 -31.87 26.90
N SER A 66 29.15 -31.27 25.98
CA SER A 66 30.01 -30.10 26.23
C SER A 66 29.30 -28.75 26.11
N GLU A 67 28.01 -28.70 25.67
CA GLU A 67 27.25 -27.44 25.46
C GLU A 67 26.39 -27.01 26.67
N THR A 68 26.56 -27.56 27.85
CA THR A 68 25.80 -27.20 29.05
C THR A 68 25.98 -25.76 29.54
N ASP A 69 26.98 -25.02 29.02
CA ASP A 69 27.31 -23.65 29.41
C ASP A 69 26.87 -22.60 28.37
N SER A 70 26.01 -22.93 27.40
CA SER A 70 25.55 -21.96 26.39
C SER A 70 24.15 -21.47 26.66
N GLU A 71 23.92 -20.16 26.72
CA GLU A 71 22.62 -19.53 26.92
C GLU A 71 22.19 -18.76 25.66
N VAL A 72 20.91 -18.94 25.26
CA VAL A 72 20.32 -18.14 24.20
C VAL A 72 19.94 -16.75 24.74
N VAL A 73 20.65 -15.72 24.30
CA VAL A 73 20.46 -14.35 24.75
C VAL A 73 19.41 -13.58 23.97
N GLY A 74 19.10 -14.00 22.73
CA GLY A 74 18.01 -13.39 21.98
C GLY A 74 17.99 -13.73 20.49
N PHE A 75 17.07 -13.09 19.78
CA PHE A 75 16.87 -13.28 18.33
C PHE A 75 16.82 -11.92 17.63
N LYS A 76 17.39 -11.87 16.43
CA LYS A 76 17.26 -10.74 15.51
C LYS A 76 16.74 -11.21 14.14
N TYR A 77 15.93 -10.39 13.48
CA TYR A 77 15.50 -10.63 12.11
C TYR A 77 16.68 -10.40 11.16
N PHE A 78 17.05 -11.42 10.41
CA PHE A 78 18.15 -11.34 9.45
C PHE A 78 17.65 -11.21 8.00
N GLY A 79 16.55 -11.89 7.67
CA GLY A 79 16.01 -11.86 6.31
C GLY A 79 15.58 -10.48 5.83
N ILE A 80 15.07 -9.62 6.76
CA ILE A 80 14.61 -8.27 6.43
C ILE A 80 15.74 -7.40 5.89
N PRO A 81 16.86 -7.18 6.60
CA PRO A 81 17.95 -6.37 6.09
C PRO A 81 18.57 -6.94 4.80
N VAL A 82 18.70 -8.26 4.71
CA VAL A 82 19.24 -8.91 3.51
C VAL A 82 18.34 -8.65 2.29
N PHE A 83 17.02 -8.73 2.47
CA PHE A 83 16.05 -8.43 1.41
C PHE A 83 16.19 -6.98 0.93
N VAL A 84 16.15 -6.02 1.85
CA VAL A 84 16.26 -4.60 1.51
C VAL A 84 17.58 -4.30 0.81
N ARG A 85 18.69 -4.81 1.35
CA ARG A 85 20.02 -4.63 0.77
C ARG A 85 20.16 -5.22 -0.63
N GLN A 86 19.50 -6.36 -0.89
CA GLN A 86 19.50 -6.98 -2.22
C GLN A 86 18.88 -6.07 -3.28
N PHE A 87 17.72 -5.47 -2.99
CA PHE A 87 17.07 -4.56 -3.93
C PHE A 87 17.79 -3.20 -4.03
N MET A 88 18.33 -2.69 -2.92
CA MET A 88 19.21 -1.52 -2.94
C MET A 88 20.36 -1.70 -3.93
N LYS A 89 21.09 -2.83 -3.83
CA LYS A 89 22.20 -3.15 -4.74
C LYS A 89 21.76 -3.35 -6.18
N SER A 90 20.65 -4.05 -6.41
CA SER A 90 20.12 -4.25 -7.77
C SER A 90 19.83 -2.94 -8.48
N LEU A 91 19.34 -1.96 -7.74
CA LEU A 91 19.02 -0.62 -8.22
C LEU A 91 20.20 0.37 -8.09
N ARG A 92 21.35 -0.05 -7.50
CA ARG A 92 22.48 0.83 -7.15
C ARG A 92 22.05 2.07 -6.36
N LEU A 93 21.08 1.90 -5.47
CA LEU A 93 20.59 3.00 -4.63
C LEU A 93 21.58 3.40 -3.55
N ASP A 94 22.39 2.46 -3.07
CA ASP A 94 23.50 2.74 -2.16
C ASP A 94 24.53 3.67 -2.82
N GLU A 95 25.00 3.36 -4.01
CA GLU A 95 25.94 4.20 -4.77
C GLU A 95 25.35 5.59 -5.06
N PHE A 96 24.06 5.65 -5.43
CA PHE A 96 23.36 6.91 -5.66
C PHE A 96 23.28 7.78 -4.40
N LEU A 97 22.84 7.22 -3.28
CA LEU A 97 22.68 7.95 -2.02
C LEU A 97 24.03 8.38 -1.44
N ASP A 98 25.05 7.53 -1.51
CA ASP A 98 26.42 7.88 -1.10
C ASP A 98 26.95 9.05 -1.92
N SER A 99 26.82 9.00 -3.25
CA SER A 99 27.22 10.08 -4.13
C SER A 99 26.45 11.38 -3.86
N ALA A 100 25.14 11.29 -3.69
CA ALA A 100 24.30 12.44 -3.42
C ALA A 100 24.59 13.10 -2.07
N SER A 101 24.98 12.30 -1.05
CA SER A 101 25.30 12.79 0.28
C SER A 101 26.72 13.28 0.46
N SER A 102 27.66 12.97 -0.46
CA SER A 102 29.09 13.21 -0.32
C SER A 102 29.46 14.69 -0.12
N GLY A 103 28.64 15.63 -0.58
CA GLY A 103 28.84 17.09 -0.37
C GLY A 103 28.03 17.68 0.78
N MET A 104 27.23 16.89 1.47
CA MET A 104 26.32 17.36 2.51
C MET A 104 26.98 17.33 3.89
N ARG A 105 26.72 18.34 4.72
CA ARG A 105 27.17 18.36 6.13
C ARG A 105 26.22 17.58 7.03
N ILE A 106 26.08 16.26 6.77
CA ILE A 106 25.27 15.36 7.61
C ILE A 106 26.18 14.54 8.52
N LYS A 107 25.69 14.19 9.72
CA LYS A 107 26.44 13.43 10.73
C LYS A 107 25.93 12.00 10.90
N PHE A 108 25.23 11.49 9.92
CA PHE A 108 24.65 10.13 9.93
C PHE A 108 24.71 9.52 8.52
N ASP A 109 24.64 8.21 8.47
CA ASP A 109 24.62 7.45 7.23
C ASP A 109 23.22 7.56 6.58
N LEU A 110 23.14 8.22 5.42
CA LEU A 110 21.90 8.42 4.68
C LEU A 110 21.40 7.11 4.04
N VAL A 111 22.32 6.23 3.62
CA VAL A 111 21.99 4.89 3.08
C VAL A 111 21.34 4.04 4.15
N ALA A 112 21.94 4.02 5.34
CA ALA A 112 21.41 3.30 6.48
C ALA A 112 20.02 3.81 6.90
N ALA A 113 19.82 5.15 6.93
CA ALA A 113 18.52 5.75 7.21
C ALA A 113 17.46 5.31 6.19
N PHE A 114 17.80 5.32 4.90
CA PHE A 114 16.90 4.85 3.83
C PHE A 114 16.56 3.36 4.00
N GLU A 115 17.56 2.51 4.19
CA GLU A 115 17.35 1.06 4.39
C GLU A 115 16.40 0.77 5.56
N VAL A 116 16.63 1.42 6.71
CA VAL A 116 15.80 1.24 7.91
C VAL A 116 14.36 1.67 7.69
N MET A 117 14.16 2.83 7.05
CA MET A 117 12.82 3.37 6.83
C MET A 117 12.04 2.58 5.78
N VAL A 118 12.68 2.17 4.68
CA VAL A 118 12.06 1.27 3.68
C VAL A 118 11.74 -0.10 4.29
N ALA A 119 12.66 -0.67 5.09
CA ALA A 119 12.38 -1.90 5.81
C ALA A 119 11.17 -1.76 6.74
N ALA A 120 11.01 -0.62 7.40
CA ALA A 120 9.85 -0.37 8.25
C ALA A 120 8.54 -0.33 7.46
N HIS A 121 8.50 0.29 6.30
CA HIS A 121 7.32 0.28 5.44
C HIS A 121 6.93 -1.13 4.98
N LEU A 122 7.90 -1.98 4.69
CA LEU A 122 7.65 -3.32 4.17
C LEU A 122 7.29 -4.35 5.26
N PHE A 123 7.89 -4.25 6.44
CA PHE A 123 7.88 -5.35 7.42
C PHE A 123 7.35 -4.98 8.80
N LYS A 124 7.32 -3.69 9.16
CA LYS A 124 6.87 -3.27 10.47
C LYS A 124 5.35 -3.13 10.51
N SER A 125 4.72 -3.76 11.48
CA SER A 125 3.30 -3.55 11.78
C SER A 125 3.13 -2.37 12.74
N GLY A 126 2.11 -1.57 12.58
CA GLY A 126 1.76 -0.45 13.44
C GLY A 126 2.44 0.86 13.04
N SER A 127 2.69 1.77 14.01
CA SER A 127 3.16 3.13 13.73
C SER A 127 4.48 3.19 12.96
N ARG A 128 4.54 4.08 11.98
CA ARG A 128 5.74 4.42 11.19
C ARG A 128 6.41 5.72 11.67
N ALA A 129 6.00 6.23 12.83
CA ALA A 129 6.70 7.36 13.46
C ALA A 129 8.18 7.00 13.71
N GLU A 130 9.08 7.94 13.48
CA GLU A 130 10.54 7.73 13.46
C GLU A 130 11.06 7.12 14.77
N LEU A 131 10.53 7.55 15.92
CA LEU A 131 10.87 6.96 17.20
C LEU A 131 10.51 5.47 17.27
N SER A 132 9.34 5.10 16.74
CA SER A 132 8.90 3.72 16.68
C SER A 132 9.70 2.89 15.67
N VAL A 133 10.14 3.48 14.57
CA VAL A 133 11.02 2.85 13.58
C VAL A 133 12.39 2.62 14.19
N TRP A 134 12.95 3.63 14.89
CA TRP A 134 14.21 3.52 15.60
C TRP A 134 14.21 2.40 16.65
N ASP A 135 13.17 2.31 17.50
CA ASP A 135 13.04 1.22 18.48
C ASP A 135 12.93 -0.16 17.80
N TRP A 136 12.20 -0.23 16.70
CA TRP A 136 12.02 -1.49 15.97
C TRP A 136 13.31 -1.96 15.28
N GLN A 137 14.13 -1.06 14.74
CA GLN A 137 15.37 -1.43 14.04
C GLN A 137 16.35 -2.18 14.94
N GLN A 138 16.30 -1.97 16.26
CA GLN A 138 17.14 -2.68 17.22
C GLN A 138 16.93 -4.21 17.20
N LYS A 139 15.80 -4.66 16.67
CA LYS A 139 15.44 -6.08 16.51
C LYS A 139 15.97 -6.69 15.21
N LEU A 140 16.64 -5.90 14.40
CA LEU A 140 17.17 -6.33 13.10
C LEU A 140 18.65 -6.65 13.20
N PHE A 141 19.08 -7.64 12.43
CA PHE A 141 20.49 -8.01 12.29
C PHE A 141 21.06 -7.30 11.06
N TRP A 142 21.55 -6.08 11.26
CA TRP A 142 21.99 -5.23 10.18
C TRP A 142 23.37 -5.56 9.64
N HIS A 143 23.60 -5.14 8.39
CA HIS A 143 24.92 -5.03 7.81
C HIS A 143 25.80 -4.11 8.65
N PRO A 144 27.12 -4.36 8.75
CA PRO A 144 28.04 -3.56 9.58
C PRO A 144 28.04 -2.05 9.31
N HIS A 145 27.65 -1.61 8.10
CA HIS A 145 27.53 -0.18 7.77
C HIS A 145 26.29 0.52 8.38
N VAL A 146 25.27 -0.23 8.76
CA VAL A 146 24.14 0.36 9.52
C VAL A 146 24.59 0.48 10.97
N THR A 147 25.26 1.58 11.26
CA THR A 147 25.97 1.79 12.51
C THR A 147 25.05 1.95 13.70
N GLU A 148 25.60 1.66 14.89
CA GLU A 148 24.96 1.89 16.19
C GLU A 148 24.61 3.36 16.45
N ASP A 149 25.08 4.29 15.62
CA ASP A 149 24.92 5.73 15.77
C ASP A 149 23.65 6.29 15.13
N LEU A 150 22.88 5.47 14.40
CA LEU A 150 21.62 5.90 13.79
C LEU A 150 20.51 5.99 14.86
N ASP A 151 20.10 7.19 15.20
CA ASP A 151 19.01 7.48 16.14
C ASP A 151 17.74 8.01 15.44
N TYR A 152 16.66 8.23 16.22
CA TYR A 152 15.40 8.68 15.67
C TYR A 152 15.46 10.11 15.10
N GLN A 153 16.34 10.97 15.61
CA GLN A 153 16.55 12.33 15.09
C GLN A 153 17.20 12.29 13.71
N HIS A 154 18.06 11.29 13.46
CA HIS A 154 18.65 11.07 12.15
C HIS A 154 17.59 10.69 11.12
N LEU A 155 16.64 9.80 11.50
CA LEU A 155 15.52 9.43 10.65
C LEU A 155 14.62 10.63 10.31
N LEU A 156 14.32 11.49 11.31
CA LEU A 156 13.57 12.73 11.07
C LEU A 156 14.27 13.69 10.12
N ARG A 157 15.59 13.84 10.27
CA ARG A 157 16.40 14.75 9.44
C ARG A 157 16.66 14.19 8.03
N ALA A 158 16.54 12.88 7.85
CA ALA A 158 16.67 12.25 6.54
C ALA A 158 15.49 12.56 5.61
N LEU A 159 14.26 12.74 6.13
CA LEU A 159 13.07 12.99 5.32
C LEU A 159 13.20 14.20 4.38
N PRO A 160 13.56 15.41 4.84
CA PRO A 160 13.74 16.56 3.95
C PRO A 160 14.88 16.35 2.95
N ILE A 161 15.92 15.58 3.29
CA ILE A 161 16.99 15.25 2.36
C ILE A 161 16.45 14.36 1.23
N PHE A 162 15.70 13.31 1.58
CA PHE A 162 15.06 12.44 0.58
C PHE A 162 14.11 13.23 -0.31
N ALA A 163 13.28 14.12 0.23
CA ALA A 163 12.40 14.97 -0.57
C ALA A 163 13.21 15.80 -1.60
N GLY A 164 14.32 16.40 -1.20
CA GLY A 164 15.19 17.14 -2.10
C GLY A 164 15.90 16.29 -3.16
N LEU A 165 16.07 14.99 -2.90
CA LEU A 165 16.68 14.05 -3.84
C LEU A 165 15.67 13.40 -4.80
N GLN A 166 14.37 13.70 -4.68
CA GLN A 166 13.35 13.04 -5.50
C GLN A 166 13.62 13.13 -7.01
N PRO A 167 13.83 14.30 -7.65
CA PRO A 167 14.02 14.37 -9.09
C PRO A 167 15.23 13.53 -9.59
N PRO A 168 16.45 13.66 -9.05
CA PRO A 168 17.58 12.85 -9.50
C PRO A 168 17.41 11.36 -9.15
N LEU A 169 16.69 11.03 -8.08
CA LEU A 169 16.38 9.64 -7.73
C LEU A 169 15.43 9.00 -8.76
N GLU A 170 14.38 9.70 -9.19
CA GLU A 170 13.48 9.22 -10.24
C GLU A 170 14.23 8.95 -11.55
N GLU A 171 15.13 9.84 -11.96
CA GLU A 171 15.97 9.67 -13.16
C GLU A 171 16.90 8.46 -13.03
N HIS A 172 17.55 8.32 -11.88
CA HIS A 172 18.39 7.16 -11.58
C HIS A 172 17.58 5.86 -11.64
N LEU A 173 16.44 5.81 -10.95
CA LEU A 173 15.56 4.64 -10.93
C LEU A 173 15.06 4.28 -12.33
N HIS A 174 14.63 5.28 -13.12
CA HIS A 174 14.21 5.06 -14.50
C HIS A 174 15.29 4.36 -15.31
N GLY A 175 16.54 4.86 -15.30
CA GLY A 175 17.66 4.23 -16.00
C GLY A 175 17.90 2.78 -15.55
N ARG A 176 17.87 2.54 -14.25
CA ARG A 176 18.07 1.19 -13.69
C ARG A 176 16.94 0.23 -14.02
N LEU A 177 15.69 0.70 -14.03
CA LEU A 177 14.53 -0.14 -14.35
C LEU A 177 14.51 -0.52 -15.84
N VAL A 178 14.89 0.40 -16.73
CA VAL A 178 15.06 0.09 -18.16
C VAL A 178 16.10 -1.02 -18.36
N ASP A 179 17.24 -0.92 -17.70
CA ASP A 179 18.32 -1.92 -17.78
C ASP A 179 17.89 -3.29 -17.23
N LEU A 180 17.28 -3.33 -16.06
CA LEU A 180 16.95 -4.56 -15.33
C LEU A 180 15.77 -5.34 -15.93
N PHE A 181 14.78 -4.63 -16.42
CA PHE A 181 13.51 -5.22 -16.86
C PHE A 181 13.27 -5.07 -18.36
N SER A 182 14.21 -4.46 -19.10
CA SER A 182 14.04 -4.12 -20.52
C SER A 182 12.72 -3.39 -20.79
N ILE A 183 12.36 -2.46 -19.90
CA ILE A 183 11.08 -1.76 -19.92
C ILE A 183 11.05 -0.82 -21.10
N ASN A 184 10.02 -0.96 -21.92
CA ASN A 184 9.66 0.06 -22.91
C ASN A 184 8.63 1.01 -22.27
N VAL A 185 9.00 2.27 -22.05
CA VAL A 185 8.14 3.28 -21.41
C VAL A 185 7.20 3.91 -22.45
N ASP A 186 6.80 3.16 -23.47
CA ASP A 186 5.84 3.63 -24.48
C ASP A 186 4.43 3.78 -23.92
N LEU A 187 4.11 3.11 -22.82
CA LEU A 187 2.81 3.12 -22.18
C LEU A 187 2.97 3.48 -20.70
N VAL A 188 2.41 4.59 -20.28
CA VAL A 188 2.42 5.02 -18.87
C VAL A 188 0.98 5.16 -18.35
N PHE A 189 0.81 4.81 -17.10
CA PHE A 189 -0.46 4.87 -16.39
C PHE A 189 -0.37 5.95 -15.33
N TYR A 190 -1.31 6.86 -15.35
CA TYR A 190 -1.39 7.95 -14.40
C TYR A 190 -2.71 7.92 -13.65
N ASP A 191 -2.63 8.01 -12.35
CA ASP A 191 -3.79 8.18 -11.49
C ASP A 191 -3.44 8.96 -10.23
N LEU A 192 -4.47 9.38 -9.51
CA LEU A 192 -4.40 10.21 -8.32
C LEU A 192 -5.03 9.51 -7.14
N THR A 193 -4.42 9.72 -5.98
CA THR A 193 -5.02 9.33 -4.71
C THR A 193 -4.89 10.45 -3.69
N SER A 194 -5.69 10.40 -2.61
CA SER A 194 -5.49 11.27 -1.46
C SER A 194 -5.02 10.45 -0.27
N SER A 195 -4.24 11.08 0.61
CA SER A 195 -3.85 10.49 1.89
C SER A 195 -4.07 11.52 2.99
N TYR A 196 -4.73 11.11 4.08
CA TYR A 196 -5.02 11.98 5.21
C TYR A 196 -3.87 12.03 6.21
N VAL A 197 -3.81 13.14 6.95
CA VAL A 197 -2.80 13.39 7.98
C VAL A 197 -3.52 13.55 9.32
N GLU A 198 -2.99 12.89 10.34
CA GLU A 198 -3.49 13.03 11.71
C GLU A 198 -2.83 14.25 12.39
N GLY A 199 -3.65 15.01 13.15
CA GLY A 199 -3.21 16.18 13.91
C GLY A 199 -3.39 17.52 13.19
N HIS A 200 -2.85 18.60 13.77
CA HIS A 200 -3.04 19.98 13.32
C HIS A 200 -1.92 20.44 12.39
N GLY A 201 -1.98 20.15 11.11
CA GLY A 201 -0.98 20.58 10.11
C GLY A 201 -1.08 22.06 9.75
N ASN A 202 -0.75 22.99 10.67
CA ASN A 202 -0.83 24.44 10.42
C ASN A 202 0.40 25.01 9.70
N TRP A 203 1.45 24.23 9.49
CA TRP A 203 2.75 24.62 8.95
C TRP A 203 2.98 24.10 7.52
N SER A 204 1.94 23.62 6.87
CA SER A 204 2.00 23.01 5.55
C SER A 204 1.04 23.72 4.61
N GLU A 205 1.50 24.04 3.43
CA GLU A 205 0.71 24.56 2.32
C GLU A 205 -0.01 23.42 1.57
N LEU A 206 0.57 22.22 1.59
CA LEU A 206 0.00 21.01 0.98
C LEU A 206 -1.21 20.48 1.75
N LEU A 207 -1.23 20.64 3.09
CA LEU A 207 -2.25 20.08 3.96
C LEU A 207 -3.55 20.90 3.95
N ILE A 208 -4.40 20.61 2.99
CA ILE A 208 -5.70 21.26 2.82
C ILE A 208 -6.82 20.21 2.87
N ARG A 209 -7.99 20.64 3.37
CA ARG A 209 -9.20 19.80 3.30
C ARG A 209 -9.73 19.78 1.88
N GLY A 210 -10.04 18.59 1.37
CA GLY A 210 -10.54 18.40 0.02
C GLY A 210 -11.45 17.18 -0.09
N TYR A 211 -11.69 16.73 -1.30
CA TYR A 211 -12.43 15.48 -1.53
C TYR A 211 -11.62 14.28 -1.05
N SER A 212 -12.02 13.72 0.09
CA SER A 212 -11.33 12.59 0.70
C SER A 212 -11.76 11.26 0.07
N ARG A 213 -10.88 10.62 -0.69
CA ARG A 213 -11.08 9.25 -1.19
C ARG A 213 -11.09 8.22 -0.05
N ASP A 214 -10.52 8.59 1.10
CA ASP A 214 -10.47 7.78 2.32
C ASP A 214 -11.68 7.99 3.24
N LYS A 215 -12.63 8.89 2.86
CA LYS A 215 -13.82 9.29 3.61
C LYS A 215 -13.50 9.91 4.99
N ARG A 216 -12.31 10.47 5.16
CA ARG A 216 -11.86 11.21 6.34
C ARG A 216 -12.01 12.72 6.08
N PHE A 217 -13.24 13.19 6.05
CA PHE A 217 -13.57 14.62 5.82
C PHE A 217 -13.20 15.50 7.02
N ASP A 218 -12.95 14.89 8.16
CA ASP A 218 -12.49 15.52 9.40
C ASP A 218 -11.00 15.89 9.35
N CYS A 219 -10.19 15.20 8.54
CA CYS A 219 -8.75 15.40 8.44
C CYS A 219 -8.37 16.29 7.25
N LYS A 220 -7.22 16.96 7.38
CA LYS A 220 -6.50 17.51 6.23
C LYS A 220 -5.83 16.38 5.46
N GLN A 221 -5.56 16.60 4.18
CA GLN A 221 -5.00 15.59 3.29
C GLN A 221 -4.02 16.20 2.30
N ILE A 222 -3.27 15.35 1.63
CA ILE A 222 -2.53 15.65 0.40
C ILE A 222 -3.12 14.84 -0.75
N VAL A 223 -2.88 15.28 -1.98
CA VAL A 223 -3.15 14.49 -3.19
C VAL A 223 -1.81 14.01 -3.74
N ILE A 224 -1.75 12.76 -4.18
CA ILE A 224 -0.56 12.11 -4.72
C ILE A 224 -0.88 11.66 -6.13
N GLY A 225 -0.12 12.18 -7.10
CA GLY A 225 -0.11 11.70 -8.48
C GLY A 225 1.02 10.70 -8.67
N LEU A 226 0.72 9.56 -9.29
CA LEU A 226 1.68 8.49 -9.53
C LEU A 226 1.64 8.08 -11.00
N VAL A 227 2.82 7.95 -11.60
CA VAL A 227 3.02 7.38 -12.94
C VAL A 227 3.70 6.03 -12.79
N VAL A 228 3.11 5.00 -13.38
CA VAL A 228 3.69 3.65 -13.41
C VAL A 228 3.83 3.12 -14.83
N THR A 229 4.74 2.16 -15.04
CA THR A 229 4.88 1.42 -16.28
C THR A 229 3.79 0.36 -16.45
N ARG A 230 3.77 -0.30 -17.61
CA ARG A 230 2.90 -1.47 -17.86
C ARG A 230 3.09 -2.59 -16.84
N GLU A 231 4.28 -2.76 -16.31
CA GLU A 231 4.61 -3.72 -15.26
C GLU A 231 4.16 -3.27 -13.88
N GLY A 232 3.70 -2.02 -13.72
CA GLY A 232 3.29 -1.43 -12.45
C GLY A 232 4.46 -0.89 -11.62
N LEU A 233 5.61 -0.64 -12.24
CA LEU A 233 6.77 -0.04 -11.60
C LEU A 233 6.64 1.49 -11.59
N PRO A 234 6.87 2.18 -10.46
CA PRO A 234 6.77 3.63 -10.38
C PRO A 234 7.89 4.30 -11.18
N VAL A 235 7.52 5.30 -11.98
CA VAL A 235 8.43 6.11 -12.81
C VAL A 235 8.59 7.50 -12.23
N SER A 236 7.47 8.13 -11.89
CA SER A 236 7.45 9.49 -11.35
C SER A 236 6.24 9.68 -10.45
N TRP A 237 6.36 10.57 -9.48
CA TRP A 237 5.26 10.94 -8.59
C TRP A 237 5.34 12.42 -8.20
N ARG A 238 4.21 12.96 -7.76
CA ARG A 238 4.11 14.34 -7.26
C ARG A 238 3.15 14.39 -6.09
N VAL A 239 3.43 15.27 -5.16
CA VAL A 239 2.55 15.60 -4.05
C VAL A 239 1.92 16.96 -4.32
N PHE A 240 0.60 17.02 -4.25
CA PHE A 240 -0.19 18.22 -4.50
C PHE A 240 -1.01 18.59 -3.27
N GLU A 241 -1.50 19.83 -3.25
CA GLU A 241 -2.39 20.30 -2.20
C GLU A 241 -3.65 19.42 -2.10
N GLY A 242 -4.14 19.23 -0.88
CA GLY A 242 -5.23 18.31 -0.59
C GLY A 242 -6.56 18.61 -1.27
N ASN A 243 -6.76 19.83 -1.77
CA ASN A 243 -7.92 20.27 -2.54
C ASN A 243 -7.67 20.37 -4.05
N ARG A 244 -6.49 19.96 -4.52
CA ARG A 244 -6.15 20.04 -5.94
C ARG A 244 -7.14 19.22 -6.77
N LEU A 245 -7.66 19.82 -7.84
CA LEU A 245 -8.55 19.12 -8.78
C LEU A 245 -7.75 18.18 -9.67
N ASP A 246 -8.26 16.99 -9.90
CA ASP A 246 -7.62 15.93 -10.69
C ASP A 246 -7.24 16.46 -12.10
N SER A 247 -8.12 17.26 -12.71
CA SER A 247 -7.89 17.82 -14.05
C SER A 247 -6.73 18.81 -14.14
N LYS A 248 -6.24 19.35 -13.01
CA LYS A 248 -5.15 20.35 -13.00
C LYS A 248 -3.79 19.78 -12.65
N THR A 249 -3.68 18.48 -12.45
CA THR A 249 -2.40 17.84 -12.11
C THR A 249 -1.66 17.29 -13.31
N LEU A 250 -2.38 17.03 -14.41
CA LEU A 250 -1.84 16.35 -15.58
C LEU A 250 -0.77 17.15 -16.31
N ASP A 251 -0.97 18.45 -16.48
CA ASP A 251 -0.04 19.31 -17.20
C ASP A 251 1.36 19.29 -16.57
N GLU A 252 1.43 19.39 -15.24
CA GLU A 252 2.69 19.32 -14.50
C GLU A 252 3.39 17.98 -14.70
N MET A 253 2.64 16.87 -14.67
CA MET A 253 3.19 15.52 -14.85
C MET A 253 3.66 15.28 -16.29
N VAL A 254 2.89 15.72 -17.29
CA VAL A 254 3.24 15.59 -18.72
C VAL A 254 4.52 16.36 -19.02
N ASN A 255 4.61 17.60 -18.56
CA ASN A 255 5.79 18.44 -18.77
C ASN A 255 7.03 17.86 -18.07
N ASP A 256 6.86 17.33 -16.87
CA ASP A 256 7.91 16.68 -16.12
C ASP A 256 8.48 15.45 -16.85
N LEU A 257 7.62 14.54 -17.33
CA LEU A 257 8.06 13.38 -18.10
C LEU A 257 8.73 13.75 -19.42
N LYS A 258 8.26 14.78 -20.08
CA LYS A 258 8.83 15.25 -21.34
C LYS A 258 10.23 15.85 -21.14
N THR A 259 10.41 16.66 -20.11
CA THR A 259 11.66 17.41 -19.88
C THR A 259 12.74 16.55 -19.24
N ARG A 260 12.41 15.77 -18.22
CA ARG A 260 13.39 14.99 -17.47
C ARG A 260 13.69 13.62 -18.08
N PHE A 261 12.67 12.90 -18.55
CA PHE A 261 12.86 11.54 -19.07
C PHE A 261 13.02 11.49 -20.59
N GLN A 262 12.84 12.63 -21.29
CA GLN A 262 13.00 12.77 -22.73
C GLN A 262 12.23 11.70 -23.54
N LEU A 263 11.08 11.24 -23.04
CA LEU A 263 10.25 10.25 -23.69
C LEU A 263 9.76 10.80 -25.03
N LYS A 264 10.25 10.24 -26.12
CA LYS A 264 9.87 10.65 -27.48
C LYS A 264 8.44 10.25 -27.83
N ARG A 265 7.97 9.14 -27.30
CA ARG A 265 6.62 8.62 -27.49
C ARG A 265 6.10 8.12 -26.16
N CYS A 266 4.88 8.49 -25.84
CA CYS A 266 4.22 8.05 -24.62
C CYS A 266 2.71 7.98 -24.88
N ILE A 267 2.08 6.92 -24.41
CA ILE A 267 0.63 6.77 -24.43
C ILE A 267 0.16 6.85 -22.98
N TRP A 268 -0.57 7.91 -22.67
CA TRP A 268 -1.16 8.12 -21.36
C TRP A 268 -2.44 7.31 -21.20
N VAL A 269 -2.51 6.54 -20.14
CA VAL A 269 -3.71 5.79 -19.78
C VAL A 269 -4.23 6.27 -18.44
N SER A 270 -5.50 6.69 -18.41
CA SER A 270 -6.13 7.15 -17.17
C SER A 270 -7.65 6.91 -17.18
N ASP A 271 -8.26 7.07 -16.01
CA ASP A 271 -9.70 6.94 -15.85
C ASP A 271 -10.48 8.20 -16.31
N ALA A 272 -11.79 8.17 -16.13
CA ALA A 272 -12.69 9.27 -16.51
C ALA A 272 -12.51 10.53 -15.64
N GLY A 273 -11.85 10.45 -14.49
CA GLY A 273 -11.64 11.58 -13.58
C GLY A 273 -10.70 12.62 -14.16
N LEU A 274 -9.76 12.19 -15.00
CA LEU A 274 -8.79 13.05 -15.69
C LEU A 274 -9.27 13.55 -17.05
N LEU A 275 -10.40 13.06 -17.53
CA LEU A 275 -10.95 13.44 -18.83
C LEU A 275 -11.64 14.80 -18.76
N SER A 276 -10.89 15.86 -18.98
CA SER A 276 -11.37 17.23 -19.17
C SER A 276 -10.99 17.74 -20.56
N LYS A 277 -11.66 18.79 -21.02
CA LYS A 277 -11.35 19.45 -22.30
C LYS A 277 -9.96 20.08 -22.27
N GLU A 278 -9.57 20.65 -21.14
CA GLU A 278 -8.25 21.20 -20.89
C GLU A 278 -7.17 20.14 -21.02
N ASN A 279 -7.37 18.98 -20.36
CA ASN A 279 -6.41 17.88 -20.38
C ASN A 279 -6.23 17.25 -21.77
N LEU A 280 -7.30 17.15 -22.54
CA LEU A 280 -7.20 16.72 -23.94
C LEU A 280 -6.34 17.69 -24.77
N GLY A 281 -6.46 19.00 -24.50
CA GLY A 281 -5.62 20.04 -25.11
C GLY A 281 -4.15 19.87 -24.72
N VAL A 282 -3.86 19.67 -23.44
CA VAL A 282 -2.49 19.44 -22.90
C VAL A 282 -1.83 18.23 -23.56
N MET A 283 -2.51 17.09 -23.62
CA MET A 283 -1.98 15.87 -24.22
C MET A 283 -1.65 16.06 -25.71
N ARG A 284 -2.53 16.68 -26.47
CA ARG A 284 -2.29 16.95 -27.90
C ARG A 284 -1.13 17.91 -28.12
N ASN A 285 -1.05 18.96 -27.32
CA ASN A 285 0.04 19.95 -27.42
C ASN A 285 1.39 19.35 -27.03
N SER A 286 1.42 18.35 -26.12
CA SER A 286 2.63 17.63 -25.76
C SER A 286 3.12 16.68 -26.86
N GLY A 287 2.25 16.31 -27.82
CA GLY A 287 2.53 15.30 -28.85
C GLY A 287 2.41 13.86 -28.34
N TYR A 288 1.84 13.66 -27.16
CA TYR A 288 1.61 12.33 -26.60
C TYR A 288 0.23 11.78 -27.02
N GLU A 289 0.17 10.47 -27.19
CA GLU A 289 -1.08 9.76 -27.43
C GLU A 289 -1.77 9.49 -26.07
N TYR A 290 -3.06 9.14 -26.10
CA TYR A 290 -3.81 8.85 -24.88
C TYR A 290 -4.82 7.71 -25.06
N ILE A 291 -5.17 7.04 -23.96
CA ILE A 291 -6.29 6.12 -23.81
C ILE A 291 -7.03 6.52 -22.53
N LEU A 292 -8.19 7.14 -22.69
CA LEU A 292 -8.95 7.71 -21.56
C LEU A 292 -10.29 7.00 -21.39
N GLY A 293 -10.59 6.54 -20.18
CA GLY A 293 -11.89 6.02 -19.83
C GLY A 293 -12.96 7.12 -19.89
N ALA A 294 -14.11 6.84 -20.51
CA ALA A 294 -15.24 7.76 -20.57
C ALA A 294 -16.55 7.02 -20.24
N GLY A 295 -17.25 7.54 -19.26
CA GLY A 295 -18.59 7.06 -18.89
C GLY A 295 -19.71 7.83 -19.61
N SER A 296 -20.93 7.34 -19.48
CA SER A 296 -22.12 8.00 -20.04
C SER A 296 -22.41 9.40 -19.48
N GLY A 297 -21.73 9.82 -18.41
CA GLY A 297 -21.87 11.15 -17.80
C GLY A 297 -20.82 12.16 -18.25
N THR A 298 -19.78 11.76 -18.99
CA THR A 298 -18.62 12.59 -19.28
C THR A 298 -18.90 13.63 -20.38
N TYR A 299 -19.32 13.18 -21.56
CA TYR A 299 -19.68 14.05 -22.70
C TYR A 299 -21.00 13.65 -23.32
N LYS A 300 -21.73 14.63 -23.89
CA LYS A 300 -23.00 14.39 -24.58
C LYS A 300 -22.83 13.43 -25.75
N GLU A 301 -21.73 13.56 -26.49
CA GLU A 301 -21.36 12.75 -27.65
C GLU A 301 -21.11 11.28 -27.24
N VAL A 302 -20.36 11.05 -26.15
CA VAL A 302 -20.13 9.73 -25.58
C VAL A 302 -21.44 9.11 -25.10
N LYS A 303 -22.27 9.88 -24.40
CA LYS A 303 -23.59 9.44 -23.93
C LYS A 303 -24.48 9.01 -25.10
N LYS A 304 -24.48 9.79 -26.19
CA LYS A 304 -25.25 9.48 -27.41
C LYS A 304 -24.71 8.19 -28.06
N ALA A 305 -23.40 8.07 -28.19
CA ALA A 305 -22.76 6.88 -28.75
C ALA A 305 -23.10 5.61 -27.95
N LEU A 306 -23.01 5.63 -26.62
CA LEU A 306 -23.31 4.49 -25.75
C LEU A 306 -24.78 4.07 -25.72
N LYS A 307 -25.71 4.97 -26.12
CA LYS A 307 -27.16 4.73 -26.14
C LYS A 307 -27.72 4.27 -27.48
N THR A 308 -26.91 4.30 -28.54
CA THR A 308 -27.39 3.93 -29.89
C THR A 308 -27.84 2.46 -29.89
N PRO A 309 -29.09 2.17 -30.27
CA PRO A 309 -29.63 0.80 -30.20
C PRO A 309 -28.97 -0.18 -31.18
N GLU A 310 -28.56 0.31 -32.34
CA GLU A 310 -28.04 -0.49 -33.45
C GLU A 310 -26.52 -0.57 -33.45
N MET A 311 -25.91 -0.99 -32.32
CA MET A 311 -24.48 -1.23 -32.26
C MET A 311 -24.18 -2.67 -32.68
N GLN A 312 -23.43 -2.81 -33.75
CA GLN A 312 -22.83 -4.10 -34.09
C GLN A 312 -21.57 -4.25 -33.22
N PHE A 313 -21.65 -5.13 -32.26
CA PHE A 313 -20.54 -5.47 -31.41
C PHE A 313 -19.81 -6.69 -31.97
N GLU A 314 -18.50 -6.59 -32.07
CA GLU A 314 -17.59 -7.71 -32.29
C GLU A 314 -17.01 -8.17 -30.96
N LYS A 315 -16.80 -9.46 -30.80
CA LYS A 315 -16.17 -9.99 -29.60
C LYS A 315 -14.66 -9.95 -29.75
N ILE A 316 -13.99 -9.12 -28.96
CA ILE A 316 -12.52 -9.03 -28.89
C ILE A 316 -12.11 -9.40 -27.46
N ALA A 317 -11.27 -10.42 -27.32
CA ALA A 317 -10.93 -11.02 -26.05
C ALA A 317 -12.18 -11.44 -25.26
N ASP A 318 -12.43 -10.85 -24.09
CA ASP A 318 -13.52 -11.15 -23.16
C ASP A 318 -14.63 -10.09 -23.13
N VAL A 319 -14.61 -9.13 -24.07
CA VAL A 319 -15.58 -8.03 -24.13
C VAL A 319 -16.17 -7.85 -25.54
N ASN A 320 -17.36 -7.28 -25.59
CA ASN A 320 -17.99 -6.88 -26.84
C ASN A 320 -17.58 -5.44 -27.17
N VAL A 321 -17.15 -5.18 -28.39
CA VAL A 321 -16.52 -3.92 -28.80
C VAL A 321 -17.15 -3.38 -30.08
N CYS A 322 -17.31 -2.06 -30.13
CA CYS A 322 -17.71 -1.33 -31.34
C CYS A 322 -16.88 -0.06 -31.46
N GLU A 323 -16.13 0.10 -32.56
CA GLU A 323 -15.38 1.34 -32.80
C GLU A 323 -16.24 2.37 -33.53
N ARG A 324 -16.12 3.64 -33.11
CA ARG A 324 -16.74 4.80 -33.79
C ARG A 324 -15.82 6.03 -33.71
N LYS A 325 -15.92 6.87 -34.72
CA LYS A 325 -15.37 8.23 -34.66
C LYS A 325 -16.38 9.16 -33.98
N ILE A 326 -15.96 9.90 -32.96
CA ILE A 326 -16.77 10.93 -32.34
C ILE A 326 -16.04 12.27 -32.38
N ASN A 327 -16.82 13.35 -32.50
CA ASN A 327 -16.29 14.71 -32.46
C ASN A 327 -16.65 15.32 -31.12
N LEU A 328 -15.62 15.56 -30.29
CA LEU A 328 -15.77 16.26 -29.02
C LEU A 328 -15.61 17.77 -29.22
N GLU A 329 -16.47 18.55 -28.61
CA GLU A 329 -16.40 20.00 -28.65
C GLU A 329 -15.60 20.51 -27.45
N LEU A 330 -14.48 21.19 -27.72
CA LEU A 330 -13.67 21.87 -26.69
C LEU A 330 -14.23 23.25 -26.37
N ASP A 331 -13.72 23.89 -25.32
CA ASP A 331 -14.20 25.19 -24.84
C ASP A 331 -14.05 26.32 -25.88
N ASP A 332 -13.04 26.25 -26.74
CA ASP A 332 -12.80 27.19 -27.86
C ASP A 332 -13.65 26.94 -29.11
N LYS A 333 -14.74 26.17 -29.01
CA LYS A 333 -15.54 25.69 -30.15
C LYS A 333 -14.75 24.84 -31.17
N LYS A 334 -13.50 24.49 -30.85
CA LYS A 334 -12.71 23.54 -31.64
C LYS A 334 -13.28 22.15 -31.46
N LYS A 335 -13.50 21.44 -32.58
CA LYS A 335 -13.93 20.04 -32.56
C LYS A 335 -12.72 19.15 -32.69
N ILE A 336 -12.59 18.19 -31.77
CA ILE A 336 -11.59 17.14 -31.84
C ILE A 336 -12.26 15.85 -32.29
N SER A 337 -11.78 15.28 -33.40
CA SER A 337 -12.18 13.95 -33.82
C SER A 337 -11.29 12.92 -33.16
N CYS A 338 -11.88 12.00 -32.39
CA CYS A 338 -11.17 10.89 -31.74
C CYS A 338 -11.85 9.56 -32.02
N ARG A 339 -11.08 8.48 -31.88
CA ARG A 339 -11.59 7.11 -31.87
C ARG A 339 -12.28 6.86 -30.54
N ALA A 340 -13.50 6.36 -30.58
CA ALA A 340 -14.22 5.89 -29.41
C ALA A 340 -14.41 4.38 -29.52
N ILE A 341 -13.73 3.66 -28.66
CA ILE A 341 -13.89 2.21 -28.52
C ILE A 341 -14.98 1.99 -27.49
N LEU A 342 -16.19 1.69 -27.98
CA LEU A 342 -17.35 1.41 -27.14
C LEU A 342 -17.27 -0.03 -26.67
N ILE A 343 -17.29 -0.24 -25.37
CA ILE A 343 -17.14 -1.56 -24.76
C ILE A 343 -18.41 -1.91 -24.01
N ASP A 344 -18.87 -3.15 -24.16
CA ASP A 344 -19.93 -3.75 -23.37
C ASP A 344 -19.38 -5.01 -22.66
N SER A 345 -19.20 -4.90 -21.36
CA SER A 345 -18.58 -5.93 -20.50
C SER A 345 -19.62 -6.54 -19.58
N ASP A 346 -19.79 -7.86 -19.66
CA ASP A 346 -20.74 -8.60 -18.82
C ASP A 346 -20.33 -8.56 -17.34
N GLY A 347 -19.05 -8.76 -17.02
CA GLY A 347 -18.57 -8.69 -15.64
C GLY A 347 -18.75 -7.30 -15.00
N ARG A 348 -18.57 -6.21 -15.78
CA ARG A 348 -18.87 -4.85 -15.30
C ARG A 348 -20.38 -4.64 -15.13
N ARG A 349 -21.20 -5.19 -16.03
CA ARG A 349 -22.66 -5.16 -15.97
C ARG A 349 -23.16 -5.79 -14.68
N GLU A 350 -22.76 -7.02 -14.41
CA GLU A 350 -23.15 -7.77 -13.20
C GLU A 350 -22.77 -7.00 -11.93
N LYS A 351 -21.52 -6.55 -11.82
CA LYS A 351 -21.04 -5.78 -10.67
C LYS A 351 -21.85 -4.50 -10.47
N THR A 352 -22.06 -3.74 -11.54
CA THR A 352 -22.77 -2.46 -11.46
C THR A 352 -24.27 -2.66 -11.17
N ALA A 353 -24.87 -3.69 -11.77
CA ALA A 353 -26.26 -4.06 -11.49
C ALA A 353 -26.45 -4.51 -10.05
N ALA A 354 -25.51 -5.29 -9.49
CA ALA A 354 -25.55 -5.70 -8.09
C ALA A 354 -25.44 -4.51 -7.12
N ILE A 355 -24.57 -3.55 -7.42
CA ILE A 355 -24.43 -2.32 -6.63
C ILE A 355 -25.73 -1.49 -6.70
N LEU A 356 -26.31 -1.36 -7.89
CA LEU A 356 -27.59 -0.66 -8.07
C LEU A 356 -28.71 -1.34 -7.27
N GLU A 357 -28.84 -2.67 -7.39
CA GLU A 357 -29.86 -3.45 -6.71
C GLU A 357 -29.74 -3.31 -5.17
N ARG A 358 -28.52 -3.40 -4.63
CA ARG A 358 -28.29 -3.17 -3.20
C ARG A 358 -28.76 -1.78 -2.75
N ARG A 359 -28.53 -0.74 -3.56
CA ARG A 359 -29.00 0.62 -3.24
C ARG A 359 -30.50 0.76 -3.35
N LEU A 360 -31.12 0.10 -4.34
CA LEU A 360 -32.59 0.07 -4.49
C LEU A 360 -33.23 -0.63 -3.29
N ASN A 361 -32.68 -1.75 -2.84
CA ASN A 361 -33.19 -2.48 -1.67
C ASN A 361 -33.16 -1.64 -0.40
N LEU A 362 -32.08 -0.85 -0.18
CA LEU A 362 -32.04 0.09 0.97
C LEU A 362 -33.20 1.09 0.97
N VAL A 363 -33.64 1.55 -0.21
CA VAL A 363 -34.79 2.46 -0.32
C VAL A 363 -36.11 1.70 -0.18
N ARG A 364 -36.26 0.52 -0.79
CA ARG A 364 -37.43 -0.33 -0.64
C ARG A 364 -37.72 -0.64 0.83
N ASP A 365 -36.68 -1.08 1.56
CA ASP A 365 -36.77 -1.38 2.99
C ASP A 365 -37.08 -0.12 3.81
N GLY A 366 -36.39 0.99 3.50
CA GLY A 366 -36.61 2.27 4.15
C GLY A 366 -38.03 2.80 3.95
N PHE A 367 -38.57 2.72 2.73
CA PHE A 367 -39.92 3.15 2.42
C PHE A 367 -40.99 2.21 2.98
N ALA A 368 -40.74 0.89 2.99
CA ALA A 368 -41.62 -0.07 3.63
C ALA A 368 -41.73 0.20 5.14
N ASN A 369 -40.62 0.49 5.80
CA ASN A 369 -40.62 0.87 7.22
C ASN A 369 -41.30 2.23 7.47
N LEU A 370 -41.04 3.21 6.59
CA LEU A 370 -41.72 4.52 6.67
C LEU A 370 -43.24 4.37 6.52
N LYS A 371 -43.69 3.56 5.54
CA LYS A 371 -45.13 3.29 5.34
C LYS A 371 -45.77 2.72 6.60
N LYS A 372 -45.16 1.69 7.20
CA LYS A 372 -45.65 1.12 8.48
C LYS A 372 -45.66 2.14 9.60
N SER A 373 -44.66 3.01 9.70
CA SER A 373 -44.59 4.04 10.73
C SER A 373 -45.65 5.12 10.55
N VAL A 374 -45.97 5.47 9.31
CA VAL A 374 -47.08 6.40 8.99
C VAL A 374 -48.44 5.78 9.35
N GLU A 375 -48.67 4.53 8.93
CA GLU A 375 -49.90 3.79 9.27
C GLU A 375 -50.09 3.61 10.79
N ASN A 376 -49.00 3.49 11.54
CA ASN A 376 -49.03 3.41 13.01
C ASN A 376 -49.13 4.79 13.72
N GLY A 377 -49.27 5.88 12.96
CA GLY A 377 -49.45 7.22 13.53
C GLY A 377 -48.19 7.85 14.17
N TYR A 378 -47.01 7.39 13.84
CA TYR A 378 -45.76 7.96 14.36
C TYR A 378 -45.48 9.37 13.82
N TYR A 379 -45.91 9.65 12.61
CA TYR A 379 -45.75 10.95 11.96
C TYR A 379 -47.10 11.72 12.03
N LYS A 380 -47.05 12.93 12.59
CA LYS A 380 -48.23 13.74 12.84
C LYS A 380 -48.54 14.73 11.72
N THR A 381 -47.53 15.09 10.93
CA THR A 381 -47.69 16.08 9.86
C THR A 381 -47.20 15.51 8.52
N GLN A 382 -47.76 16.02 7.43
CA GLN A 382 -47.29 15.68 6.08
C GLN A 382 -45.85 16.09 5.86
N GLU A 383 -45.39 17.17 6.49
CA GLU A 383 -44.01 17.65 6.42
C GLU A 383 -43.01 16.67 7.05
N ASP A 384 -43.37 16.07 8.20
CA ASP A 384 -42.52 15.04 8.84
C ASP A 384 -42.39 13.81 7.96
N ILE A 385 -43.44 13.39 7.28
CA ILE A 385 -43.43 12.26 6.33
C ILE A 385 -42.52 12.58 5.15
N HIS A 386 -42.61 13.79 4.58
CA HIS A 386 -41.78 14.22 3.49
C HIS A 386 -40.29 14.24 3.87
N ILE A 387 -39.94 14.83 5.01
CA ILE A 387 -38.58 14.87 5.53
C ILE A 387 -38.03 13.46 5.73
N ALA A 388 -38.82 12.54 6.27
CA ALA A 388 -38.41 11.15 6.46
C ALA A 388 -38.17 10.44 5.13
N ALA A 389 -39.04 10.63 4.13
CA ALA A 389 -38.88 10.08 2.79
C ALA A 389 -37.61 10.61 2.11
N GLU A 390 -37.34 11.90 2.16
CA GLU A 390 -36.12 12.50 1.60
C GLU A 390 -34.87 12.00 2.31
N LYS A 391 -34.89 11.76 3.62
CA LYS A 391 -33.74 11.14 4.35
C LYS A 391 -33.43 9.74 3.86
N VAL A 392 -34.44 8.92 3.55
CA VAL A 392 -34.23 7.58 2.97
C VAL A 392 -33.62 7.69 1.59
N LEU A 393 -34.10 8.58 0.74
CA LEU A 393 -33.62 8.78 -0.63
C LEU A 393 -32.21 9.36 -0.68
N HIS A 394 -31.89 10.31 0.19
CA HIS A 394 -30.59 10.99 0.20
C HIS A 394 -29.43 10.03 0.48
N LYS A 395 -29.63 9.03 1.34
CA LYS A 395 -28.60 8.04 1.69
C LYS A 395 -28.23 7.09 0.54
N SER A 396 -29.08 6.94 -0.46
CA SER A 396 -28.98 5.86 -1.46
C SER A 396 -28.49 6.30 -2.84
N CYS A 397 -28.54 7.60 -3.16
CA CYS A 397 -28.23 8.15 -4.50
C CYS A 397 -29.08 7.56 -5.65
N VAL A 398 -30.26 7.02 -5.35
CA VAL A 398 -31.17 6.39 -6.34
C VAL A 398 -32.54 7.07 -6.44
N LYS A 399 -32.65 8.32 -5.96
CA LYS A 399 -33.89 9.14 -5.96
C LYS A 399 -34.64 9.11 -7.29
N LYS A 400 -33.95 9.18 -8.42
CA LYS A 400 -34.54 9.21 -9.77
C LYS A 400 -35.39 7.97 -10.11
N TYR A 401 -35.17 6.84 -9.43
CA TYR A 401 -35.87 5.58 -9.67
C TYR A 401 -37.16 5.40 -8.87
N PHE A 402 -37.43 6.30 -7.90
CA PHE A 402 -38.61 6.24 -7.08
C PHE A 402 -39.47 7.49 -7.25
N CYS A 403 -40.75 7.33 -7.11
CA CYS A 403 -41.70 8.40 -6.82
C CYS A 403 -42.53 7.96 -5.61
N TYR A 404 -42.96 8.92 -4.82
CA TYR A 404 -43.81 8.69 -3.65
C TYR A 404 -44.87 9.76 -3.54
N GLU A 405 -45.97 9.36 -2.92
CA GLU A 405 -47.13 10.21 -2.61
C GLU A 405 -47.41 10.11 -1.12
N PHE A 406 -47.76 11.21 -0.52
CA PHE A 406 -48.07 11.26 0.91
C PHE A 406 -49.27 12.15 1.17
N GLY A 407 -49.98 11.86 2.25
CA GLY A 407 -51.18 12.58 2.70
C GLY A 407 -51.37 12.34 4.19
N ASP A 408 -52.54 12.71 4.71
CA ASP A 408 -52.84 12.50 6.12
C ASP A 408 -52.87 11.00 6.44
N GLN A 409 -51.86 10.57 7.20
CA GLN A 409 -51.63 9.16 7.59
C GLN A 409 -51.49 8.17 6.42
N LYS A 410 -51.10 8.66 5.27
CA LYS A 410 -50.82 7.81 4.10
C LYS A 410 -49.44 8.10 3.51
N PHE A 411 -48.74 7.04 3.20
CA PHE A 411 -47.52 7.08 2.43
C PHE A 411 -47.53 5.91 1.45
N ASP A 412 -47.35 6.22 0.18
CA ASP A 412 -47.21 5.22 -0.88
C ASP A 412 -46.03 5.56 -1.78
N TYR A 413 -45.44 4.55 -2.37
CA TYR A 413 -44.31 4.74 -3.29
C TYR A 413 -44.39 3.79 -4.46
N ARG A 414 -43.76 4.22 -5.55
CA ARG A 414 -43.66 3.43 -6.79
C ARG A 414 -42.24 3.47 -7.30
N GLU A 415 -41.72 2.29 -7.69
CA GLU A 415 -40.46 2.16 -8.39
C GLU A 415 -40.67 2.31 -9.91
N LYS A 416 -39.82 3.09 -10.56
CA LYS A 416 -39.83 3.31 -12.01
C LYS A 416 -39.04 2.17 -12.71
N TYR A 417 -39.67 1.00 -12.79
CA TYR A 417 -39.03 -0.24 -13.28
C TYR A 417 -38.39 -0.09 -14.66
N GLU A 418 -38.99 0.66 -15.60
CA GLU A 418 -38.40 0.89 -16.93
C GLU A 418 -37.05 1.63 -16.84
N LEU A 419 -36.93 2.61 -15.95
CA LEU A 419 -35.66 3.32 -15.75
C LEU A 419 -34.60 2.41 -15.10
N VAL A 420 -35.00 1.57 -14.16
CA VAL A 420 -34.09 0.60 -13.52
C VAL A 420 -33.61 -0.43 -14.54
N ARG A 421 -34.54 -0.97 -15.36
CA ARG A 421 -34.21 -1.93 -16.43
C ARG A 421 -33.25 -1.33 -17.43
N SER A 422 -33.57 -0.15 -17.96
CA SER A 422 -32.68 0.56 -18.91
C SER A 422 -31.30 0.85 -18.32
N GLN A 423 -31.22 1.19 -17.03
CA GLN A 423 -29.94 1.42 -16.36
C GLN A 423 -29.13 0.11 -16.21
N LYS A 424 -29.79 -1.00 -15.90
CA LYS A 424 -29.14 -2.32 -15.80
C LYS A 424 -28.62 -2.80 -17.17
N GLU A 425 -29.36 -2.60 -18.23
CA GLU A 425 -28.97 -2.93 -19.60
C GLU A 425 -27.74 -2.14 -20.05
N GLN A 426 -27.61 -0.87 -19.61
CA GLN A 426 -26.49 0.00 -19.95
C GLN A 426 -25.32 -0.10 -18.96
N ALA A 427 -25.46 -0.85 -17.86
CA ALA A 427 -24.50 -0.87 -16.76
C ALA A 427 -23.11 -1.39 -17.15
N GLY A 428 -23.02 -2.23 -18.20
CA GLY A 428 -21.77 -2.79 -18.73
C GLY A 428 -21.04 -1.87 -19.70
N ARG A 429 -21.69 -0.80 -20.18
CA ARG A 429 -21.20 0.01 -21.29
C ARG A 429 -20.34 1.18 -20.84
N TYR A 430 -19.18 1.32 -21.48
CA TYR A 430 -18.28 2.46 -21.34
C TYR A 430 -17.52 2.69 -22.65
N ALA A 431 -16.83 3.79 -22.78
CA ALA A 431 -16.02 4.10 -23.94
C ALA A 431 -14.56 4.33 -23.52
N LEU A 432 -13.65 3.97 -24.41
CA LEU A 432 -12.27 4.42 -24.38
C LEU A 432 -12.08 5.42 -25.51
N LEU A 433 -11.60 6.61 -25.16
CA LEU A 433 -11.30 7.67 -26.11
C LEU A 433 -9.81 7.69 -26.38
N THR A 434 -9.43 7.71 -27.66
CA THR A 434 -8.01 7.68 -28.03
C THR A 434 -7.77 8.37 -29.38
N GLU A 435 -6.56 8.87 -29.57
CA GLU A 435 -6.00 9.25 -30.87
C GLU A 435 -4.88 8.28 -31.30
N SER A 436 -4.60 7.26 -30.48
CA SER A 436 -3.59 6.25 -30.79
C SER A 436 -4.01 5.40 -32.00
N LYS A 437 -3.01 4.98 -32.76
CA LYS A 437 -3.16 4.07 -33.90
C LYS A 437 -3.04 2.59 -33.50
N LEU A 438 -2.96 2.30 -32.20
CA LEU A 438 -2.90 0.93 -31.70
C LEU A 438 -4.14 0.12 -32.14
N GLU A 439 -3.96 -1.18 -32.24
CA GLU A 439 -5.06 -2.12 -32.42
C GLU A 439 -6.00 -2.08 -31.21
N ILE A 440 -7.27 -2.39 -31.46
CA ILE A 440 -8.32 -2.30 -30.43
C ILE A 440 -7.99 -3.18 -29.23
N GLU A 441 -7.44 -4.36 -29.47
CA GLU A 441 -7.05 -5.29 -28.41
C GLU A 441 -5.96 -4.70 -27.51
N ASP A 442 -4.96 -4.02 -28.08
CA ASP A 442 -3.88 -3.35 -27.34
C ASP A 442 -4.41 -2.18 -26.51
N ILE A 443 -5.38 -1.42 -27.06
CA ILE A 443 -6.04 -0.32 -26.35
C ILE A 443 -6.80 -0.87 -25.12
N ILE A 444 -7.54 -1.96 -25.29
CA ILE A 444 -8.30 -2.59 -24.19
C ILE A 444 -7.36 -3.15 -23.13
N ASN A 445 -6.33 -3.88 -23.55
CA ASN A 445 -5.34 -4.46 -22.65
C ASN A 445 -4.54 -3.37 -21.93
N GLY A 446 -4.18 -2.30 -22.61
CA GLY A 446 -3.61 -1.10 -22.03
C GLY A 446 -4.51 -0.53 -20.94
N TYR A 447 -5.79 -0.31 -21.22
CA TYR A 447 -6.73 0.23 -20.23
C TYR A 447 -6.98 -0.74 -19.04
N LYS A 448 -7.07 -2.05 -19.29
CA LYS A 448 -7.17 -3.05 -18.20
C LYS A 448 -5.97 -2.99 -17.25
N THR A 449 -4.80 -2.63 -17.74
CA THR A 449 -3.58 -2.48 -16.93
C THR A 449 -3.68 -1.28 -15.96
N LEU A 450 -4.62 -0.35 -16.15
CA LEU A 450 -4.88 0.74 -15.19
C LEU A 450 -5.23 0.21 -13.79
N LEU A 451 -5.79 -0.99 -13.70
CA LEU A 451 -6.02 -1.66 -12.41
C LEU A 451 -4.73 -1.84 -11.59
N LYS A 452 -3.56 -1.90 -12.24
CA LYS A 452 -2.27 -2.02 -11.53
C LYS A 452 -1.91 -0.76 -10.75
N ILE A 453 -2.30 0.43 -11.21
CA ILE A 453 -2.06 1.66 -10.44
C ILE A 453 -3.06 1.77 -9.27
N GLU A 454 -4.30 1.32 -9.46
CA GLU A 454 -5.25 1.20 -8.36
C GLU A 454 -4.72 0.22 -7.29
N ASP A 455 -4.14 -0.90 -7.72
CA ASP A 455 -3.47 -1.85 -6.82
C ASP A 455 -2.23 -1.24 -6.15
N ALA A 456 -1.44 -0.44 -6.86
CA ALA A 456 -0.31 0.28 -6.29
C ALA A 456 -0.75 1.18 -5.12
N PHE A 457 -1.80 1.98 -5.33
CA PHE A 457 -2.34 2.81 -4.26
C PHE A 457 -2.95 1.99 -3.12
N ARG A 458 -3.60 0.87 -3.42
CA ARG A 458 -4.13 -0.03 -2.40
C ARG A 458 -3.01 -0.61 -1.54
N VAL A 459 -1.93 -1.08 -2.14
CA VAL A 459 -0.76 -1.62 -1.45
C VAL A 459 -0.09 -0.52 -0.61
N MET A 460 0.18 0.66 -1.19
CA MET A 460 0.79 1.76 -0.45
C MET A 460 -0.04 2.18 0.77
N LYS A 461 -1.37 2.25 0.63
CA LYS A 461 -2.27 2.68 1.70
C LYS A 461 -2.49 1.65 2.80
N ASN A 462 -2.59 0.37 2.44
CA ASN A 462 -3.02 -0.69 3.36
C ASN A 462 -1.86 -1.54 3.87
N ASP A 463 -0.87 -1.79 3.00
CA ASP A 463 0.22 -2.72 3.31
C ASP A 463 1.52 -1.96 3.69
N LEU A 464 1.74 -0.78 3.10
CA LEU A 464 2.93 0.04 3.32
C LEU A 464 2.67 1.28 4.20
N ASP A 465 1.48 1.42 4.76
CA ASP A 465 1.07 2.49 5.67
C ASP A 465 1.39 3.92 5.16
N LEU A 466 1.04 4.21 3.90
CA LEU A 466 1.03 5.57 3.40
C LEU A 466 0.13 6.48 4.27
N ARG A 467 -0.82 5.90 4.98
CA ARG A 467 -1.75 6.58 5.89
C ARG A 467 -1.97 5.79 7.19
N PRO A 468 -2.22 6.46 8.34
CA PRO A 468 -2.19 7.91 8.51
C PRO A 468 -0.77 8.46 8.50
N MET A 469 -0.59 9.68 7.95
CA MET A 469 0.66 10.41 8.09
C MET A 469 0.64 11.24 9.37
N TRP A 470 1.82 11.48 9.95
CA TRP A 470 1.99 12.24 11.19
C TRP A 470 2.82 13.51 11.00
N HIS A 471 3.38 13.72 9.81
CA HIS A 471 4.22 14.85 9.49
C HIS A 471 3.39 16.12 9.31
N LYS A 472 3.98 17.28 9.63
CA LYS A 472 3.29 18.58 9.68
C LYS A 472 3.87 19.61 8.73
N CYS A 473 5.01 19.35 8.09
CA CYS A 473 5.64 20.22 7.11
C CYS A 473 5.78 19.50 5.76
N ASP A 474 5.73 20.26 4.69
CA ASP A 474 5.66 19.77 3.31
C ASP A 474 6.81 18.86 2.94
N VAL A 475 8.05 19.26 3.23
CA VAL A 475 9.24 18.47 2.89
C VAL A 475 9.28 17.11 3.59
N ASN A 476 8.72 16.98 4.81
CA ASN A 476 8.64 15.70 5.49
C ASN A 476 7.51 14.82 4.92
N LEU A 477 6.40 15.43 4.48
CA LEU A 477 5.33 14.73 3.79
C LEU A 477 5.83 14.16 2.45
N GLU A 478 6.56 14.95 1.68
CA GLU A 478 7.17 14.54 0.42
C GLU A 478 8.20 13.42 0.63
N GLY A 479 9.07 13.55 1.64
CA GLY A 479 10.03 12.51 2.02
C GLY A 479 9.36 11.19 2.44
N HIS A 480 8.25 11.26 3.19
CA HIS A 480 7.46 10.09 3.56
C HIS A 480 6.83 9.42 2.33
N VAL A 481 6.25 10.20 1.41
CA VAL A 481 5.69 9.69 0.15
C VAL A 481 6.78 9.02 -0.68
N LEU A 482 7.96 9.63 -0.80
CA LEU A 482 9.12 9.04 -1.51
C LEU A 482 9.48 7.68 -0.94
N LEU A 483 9.63 7.55 0.38
CA LEU A 483 9.94 6.26 1.03
C LEU A 483 8.85 5.22 0.79
N CYS A 484 7.59 5.63 0.81
CA CYS A 484 6.47 4.74 0.54
C CYS A 484 6.47 4.27 -0.92
N VAL A 485 6.77 5.15 -1.88
CA VAL A 485 6.89 4.80 -3.31
C VAL A 485 8.08 3.87 -3.55
N CYS A 486 9.23 4.13 -2.93
CA CYS A 486 10.40 3.24 -3.02
C CYS A 486 10.11 1.86 -2.38
N SER A 487 9.37 1.83 -1.27
CA SER A 487 8.93 0.57 -0.64
C SER A 487 7.96 -0.19 -1.55
N TYR A 488 7.06 0.52 -2.23
CA TYR A 488 6.20 -0.07 -3.24
C TYR A 488 7.01 -0.60 -4.44
N LEU A 489 8.05 0.11 -4.87
CA LEU A 489 8.96 -0.39 -5.90
C LEU A 489 9.56 -1.74 -5.51
N PHE A 490 10.09 -1.88 -4.29
CA PHE A 490 10.65 -3.15 -3.81
C PHE A 490 9.58 -4.25 -3.70
N PHE A 491 8.39 -3.91 -3.24
CA PHE A 491 7.25 -4.83 -3.21
C PHE A 491 6.89 -5.32 -4.62
N ARG A 492 6.87 -4.42 -5.60
CA ARG A 492 6.56 -4.77 -6.99
C ARG A 492 7.68 -5.57 -7.67
N MET A 493 8.93 -5.25 -7.40
CA MET A 493 10.09 -6.03 -7.86
C MET A 493 10.05 -7.45 -7.30
N LEU A 494 9.69 -7.62 -6.02
CA LEU A 494 9.45 -8.93 -5.43
C LEU A 494 8.36 -9.68 -6.20
N ASP A 495 7.21 -9.06 -6.45
CA ASP A 495 6.10 -9.66 -7.18
C ASP A 495 6.53 -10.13 -8.59
N LEU A 496 7.27 -9.31 -9.32
CA LEU A 496 7.82 -9.67 -10.64
C LEU A 496 8.83 -10.82 -10.55
N SER A 497 9.64 -10.85 -9.49
CA SER A 497 10.60 -11.95 -9.26
C SER A 497 9.90 -13.27 -8.95
N LEU A 498 8.82 -13.23 -8.16
CA LEU A 498 7.99 -14.40 -7.87
C LEU A 498 7.31 -14.95 -9.13
N LEU A 499 6.77 -14.06 -9.97
CA LEU A 499 6.17 -14.43 -11.26
C LEU A 499 7.20 -15.06 -12.21
N LYS A 500 8.39 -14.46 -12.31
CA LYS A 500 9.48 -14.99 -13.14
C LYS A 500 9.99 -16.34 -12.63
N GLY A 501 10.03 -16.54 -11.31
CA GLY A 501 10.41 -17.80 -10.68
C GLY A 501 9.29 -18.83 -10.60
N GLU A 502 8.10 -18.53 -11.14
CA GLU A 502 6.90 -19.39 -11.09
C GLU A 502 6.56 -19.89 -9.68
N LEU A 503 6.81 -19.04 -8.67
CA LEU A 503 6.55 -19.40 -7.28
C LEU A 503 5.06 -19.17 -6.93
N PRO A 504 4.34 -20.18 -6.42
CA PRO A 504 2.90 -20.10 -6.12
C PRO A 504 2.64 -19.37 -4.79
N THR A 505 3.15 -18.15 -4.66
CA THR A 505 2.98 -17.33 -3.46
C THR A 505 2.69 -15.88 -3.81
N THR A 506 2.13 -15.13 -2.86
CA THR A 506 1.90 -13.69 -3.03
C THR A 506 3.04 -12.89 -2.39
N PRO A 507 3.29 -11.63 -2.86
CA PRO A 507 4.33 -10.78 -2.26
C PRO A 507 4.18 -10.62 -0.73
N GLY A 508 2.97 -10.46 -0.23
CA GLY A 508 2.72 -10.36 1.21
C GLY A 508 3.12 -11.61 1.99
N ARG A 509 2.82 -12.80 1.47
CA ARG A 509 3.26 -14.08 2.08
C ARG A 509 4.77 -14.25 1.98
N ALA A 510 5.37 -13.86 0.86
CA ALA A 510 6.81 -13.88 0.67
C ALA A 510 7.53 -12.98 1.68
N LEU A 511 7.03 -11.75 1.92
CA LEU A 511 7.57 -10.87 2.95
C LEU A 511 7.48 -11.48 4.35
N GLN A 512 6.37 -12.15 4.69
CA GLN A 512 6.27 -12.86 5.97
C GLN A 512 7.28 -14.01 6.08
N ALA A 513 7.47 -14.78 5.02
CA ALA A 513 8.47 -15.85 4.97
C ALA A 513 9.90 -15.31 5.16
N ILE A 514 10.23 -14.19 4.51
CA ILE A 514 11.52 -13.48 4.68
C ILE A 514 11.69 -13.01 6.12
N LYS A 515 10.64 -12.48 6.76
CA LYS A 515 10.66 -12.04 8.16
C LYS A 515 11.00 -13.16 9.14
N GLU A 516 10.65 -14.40 8.84
CA GLU A 516 10.93 -15.55 9.70
C GLU A 516 12.41 -16.01 9.64
N ILE A 517 13.22 -15.48 8.73
CA ILE A 517 14.66 -15.76 8.66
C ILE A 517 15.36 -14.95 9.76
N ARG A 518 15.86 -15.64 10.77
CA ARG A 518 16.39 -15.05 12.00
C ARG A 518 17.79 -15.51 12.31
N ALA A 519 18.53 -14.68 13.04
CA ALA A 519 19.75 -15.01 13.72
C ALA A 519 19.49 -15.17 15.22
N VAL A 520 20.14 -16.13 15.86
CA VAL A 520 20.11 -16.37 17.29
C VAL A 520 21.44 -15.95 17.91
N GLY A 521 21.38 -15.16 18.96
CA GLY A 521 22.53 -14.82 19.80
C GLY A 521 22.71 -15.87 20.88
N ILE A 522 23.91 -16.40 20.98
CA ILE A 522 24.33 -17.43 21.96
C ILE A 522 25.46 -16.85 22.79
N GLU A 523 25.32 -16.91 24.11
CA GLU A 523 26.40 -16.62 25.04
C GLU A 523 27.01 -17.93 25.52
N LYS A 524 28.35 -18.05 25.38
CA LYS A 524 29.14 -19.19 25.86
C LYS A 524 30.38 -18.66 26.55
N LYS A 525 30.56 -18.96 27.83
CA LYS A 525 31.73 -18.52 28.64
C LYS A 525 32.02 -17.02 28.48
N HIS A 526 30.96 -16.18 28.52
CA HIS A 526 31.04 -14.72 28.34
C HIS A 526 31.41 -14.23 26.93
N GLU A 527 31.47 -15.13 25.96
CA GLU A 527 31.61 -14.77 24.54
C GLU A 527 30.24 -14.84 23.86
N HIS A 528 29.94 -13.80 23.07
CA HIS A 528 28.70 -13.72 22.30
C HIS A 528 28.92 -14.17 20.87
N HIS A 529 28.16 -15.14 20.43
CA HIS A 529 28.19 -15.66 19.07
C HIS A 529 26.81 -15.54 18.42
N TRP A 530 26.79 -15.18 17.14
CA TRP A 530 25.58 -15.20 16.36
C TRP A 530 25.53 -16.45 15.48
N LYS A 531 24.37 -17.09 15.41
CA LYS A 531 24.14 -18.27 14.57
C LYS A 531 22.90 -18.07 13.72
N LEU A 532 22.97 -18.39 12.42
CA LEU A 532 21.83 -18.38 11.54
C LEU A 532 20.92 -19.56 11.86
N MET A 533 19.62 -19.30 12.08
CA MET A 533 18.64 -20.35 12.30
C MET A 533 18.42 -21.17 11.03
N LYS A 534 17.95 -22.42 11.20
CA LYS A 534 17.64 -23.31 10.07
C LYS A 534 16.57 -22.68 9.17
N ILE A 535 16.82 -22.63 7.90
CA ILE A 535 15.95 -22.04 6.88
C ILE A 535 15.23 -23.16 6.14
N SER A 536 13.94 -22.98 5.89
CA SER A 536 13.14 -23.92 5.10
C SER A 536 13.58 -23.92 3.62
N ASN A 537 13.37 -25.04 2.94
CA ASN A 537 13.65 -25.11 1.50
C ASN A 537 12.79 -24.15 0.69
N GLU A 538 11.58 -23.85 1.15
CA GLU A 538 10.70 -22.86 0.53
C GLU A 538 11.29 -21.45 0.61
N ASN A 539 11.83 -21.06 1.77
CA ASN A 539 12.50 -19.78 1.94
C ASN A 539 13.79 -19.69 1.13
N LEU A 540 14.53 -20.81 0.97
CA LEU A 540 15.71 -20.81 0.09
C LEU A 540 15.34 -20.58 -1.37
N LYS A 541 14.28 -21.22 -1.88
CA LYS A 541 13.76 -20.98 -3.24
C LYS A 541 13.29 -19.52 -3.43
N LEU A 542 12.64 -18.97 -2.42
CA LEU A 542 12.22 -17.57 -2.43
C LEU A 542 13.42 -16.62 -2.50
N LEU A 543 14.46 -16.87 -1.70
CA LEU A 543 15.69 -16.08 -1.71
C LEU A 543 16.42 -16.16 -3.04
N ASP A 544 16.47 -17.36 -3.65
CA ASP A 544 17.09 -17.55 -4.98
C ASP A 544 16.34 -16.77 -6.07
N ALA A 545 15.00 -16.77 -6.04
CA ALA A 545 14.17 -16.02 -6.99
C ALA A 545 14.44 -14.51 -6.97
N ILE A 546 14.83 -13.95 -5.82
CA ILE A 546 15.22 -12.55 -5.67
C ILE A 546 16.73 -12.31 -5.78
N GLY A 547 17.50 -13.34 -6.20
CA GLY A 547 18.93 -13.24 -6.47
C GLY A 547 19.85 -13.44 -5.26
N ILE A 548 19.34 -13.91 -4.12
CA ILE A 548 20.12 -14.23 -2.92
C ILE A 548 20.50 -15.72 -2.93
N LYS A 549 21.67 -16.05 -3.48
CA LYS A 549 22.11 -17.44 -3.68
C LYS A 549 22.81 -18.06 -2.48
N ASP A 550 23.57 -17.29 -1.72
CA ASP A 550 24.37 -17.79 -0.59
C ASP A 550 24.14 -16.95 0.68
N LEU A 551 23.00 -17.19 1.30
CA LEU A 551 22.63 -16.51 2.53
C LEU A 551 23.60 -16.79 3.69
N LYS A 552 24.18 -17.98 3.75
CA LYS A 552 25.15 -18.36 4.78
C LYS A 552 26.43 -17.54 4.68
N LYS A 553 26.93 -17.32 3.47
CA LYS A 553 28.10 -16.48 3.22
C LYS A 553 27.82 -15.03 3.65
N ILE A 554 26.66 -14.50 3.27
CA ILE A 554 26.23 -13.13 3.68
C ILE A 554 26.16 -13.05 5.21
N PHE A 555 25.55 -14.04 5.86
CA PHE A 555 25.45 -14.07 7.31
C PHE A 555 26.83 -14.06 7.98
N ASN A 556 27.74 -14.93 7.54
CA ASN A 556 29.08 -15.02 8.12
C ASN A 556 29.85 -13.71 7.97
N GLN A 557 29.73 -13.03 6.82
CA GLN A 557 30.35 -11.72 6.62
C GLN A 557 29.81 -10.66 7.59
N TRP A 558 28.51 -10.66 7.85
CA TRP A 558 27.89 -9.68 8.76
C TRP A 558 28.13 -10.03 10.25
N ALA A 559 28.19 -11.30 10.58
CA ALA A 559 28.37 -11.77 11.95
C ALA A 559 29.75 -11.43 12.54
N VAL A 560 30.79 -11.31 11.69
CA VAL A 560 32.16 -10.93 12.13
C VAL A 560 32.18 -9.55 12.77
N SER A 561 31.37 -8.63 12.28
CA SER A 561 31.34 -7.23 12.75
C SER A 561 30.10 -6.92 13.62
N ALA A 562 29.24 -7.93 13.85
CA ALA A 562 28.03 -7.71 14.63
C ALA A 562 28.37 -7.46 16.10
N PRO A 563 27.84 -6.41 16.73
CA PRO A 563 28.07 -6.15 18.14
C PRO A 563 27.46 -7.28 18.99
N PRO A 564 28.00 -7.53 20.18
CA PRO A 564 27.40 -8.46 21.12
C PRO A 564 25.98 -8.05 21.45
N TYR A 565 25.13 -9.02 21.78
CA TYR A 565 23.74 -8.76 22.13
C TYR A 565 23.67 -7.95 23.43
N ASN A 566 23.46 -6.65 23.30
CA ASN A 566 23.41 -5.76 24.44
C ASN A 566 21.99 -5.17 24.56
N TYR A 567 21.13 -5.82 25.38
CA TYR A 567 19.76 -5.36 25.64
C TYR A 567 19.69 -4.14 26.57
N GLU A 568 20.79 -3.81 27.27
CA GLU A 568 20.73 -2.91 28.45
C GLU A 568 21.10 -1.44 28.18
N ARG A 569 21.67 -1.07 27.02
CA ARG A 569 22.39 0.23 27.01
C ARG A 569 21.62 1.46 26.51
N ARG A 570 20.47 1.38 25.84
CA ARG A 570 19.87 2.58 25.23
C ARG A 570 18.39 2.88 25.47
N LEU A 571 17.63 2.00 26.09
CA LEU A 571 16.17 2.22 26.27
C LEU A 571 15.79 3.28 27.33
N TRP A 572 16.68 3.63 28.25
CA TRP A 572 16.30 4.42 29.41
C TRP A 572 16.70 5.89 29.40
N THR A 573 17.82 6.25 28.84
CA THR A 573 18.29 7.65 28.79
C THR A 573 17.46 8.51 27.82
N THR A 574 16.99 7.95 26.73
CA THR A 574 16.32 8.71 25.66
C THR A 574 14.81 8.89 25.86
N GLN A 575 14.11 7.95 26.53
CA GLN A 575 12.67 8.15 26.84
C GLN A 575 12.47 9.19 27.95
N GLU A 576 13.30 9.19 28.99
CA GLU A 576 13.23 10.22 30.04
C GLU A 576 13.69 11.60 29.53
N GLU A 577 14.71 11.66 28.66
CA GLU A 577 15.15 12.91 28.04
C GLU A 577 14.17 13.42 26.99
N ALA A 578 13.56 12.55 26.19
CA ALA A 578 12.51 12.92 25.23
C ALA A 578 11.22 13.38 25.93
N LEU A 579 10.86 12.78 27.05
CA LEU A 579 9.75 13.22 27.91
C LEU A 579 10.06 14.54 28.63
N LYS A 580 11.28 14.75 29.14
CA LYS A 580 11.72 16.02 29.75
C LYS A 580 11.78 17.18 28.77
N ASN A 581 12.08 16.92 27.49
CA ASN A 581 12.08 17.93 26.43
C ASN A 581 10.68 18.23 25.84
N ARG A 582 9.66 17.44 26.16
CA ARG A 582 8.25 17.72 25.81
C ARG A 582 7.54 18.59 26.85
N THR A 583 8.11 18.76 28.02
CA THR A 583 7.58 19.57 29.13
C THR A 583 8.28 20.92 29.27
N LYS A 584 9.22 21.24 28.38
CA LYS A 584 9.74 22.58 28.12
C LYS A 584 9.31 23.05 26.73
#